data_5cc3be600f1a5593ac14be726fc09978
#
_entry.id   5cc3be600f1a5593ac14be726fc09978
#
_cell.length_a   1.000
_cell.length_b   1.000
_cell.length_c   1.000
_cell.angle_alpha   90.00
_cell.angle_beta   90.00
_cell.angle_gamma   90.00
#
_symmetry.space_group_name_H-M   'P 1'
#
loop_
_entity.id
_entity.type
_entity.pdbx_description
1 polymer ?
#
loop_
_entity_poly.entity_id
_entity_poly.type
_entity_poly.pdbx_seq_one_letter_code
_entity_poly.pdbx_strand_id
1 'polypeptide(L)'
;GAGKTSLTEALCKNLSKNISMAVISNDIYTIEDAEYLMRAQVLPIERIKGVETGGCPHTAIREDASINLLAVEEMKQKFPDLQLLLIESGGDNLAATFSPELVDLSIYVIDVGMGGDIPRKGGPAIKKSDLLIINKTDLANHVNVDLDQMKLDVETARSGMPYIFGEMKNNKGIENVTEFLKTEGGLEIN
;
A
#
# COMPACT_ATOMS: atom_id res chain seq x y z
N GLY A 1 3.03 6.91 -9.37
CA GLY A 1 4.01 6.59 -8.96
C GLY A 1 4.79 5.39 -8.51
N ALA A 2 4.83 5.11 -7.22
CA ALA A 2 5.67 4.05 -6.66
C ALA A 2 5.15 2.63 -6.92
N GLY A 3 3.87 2.48 -7.30
CA GLY A 3 3.25 1.19 -7.55
C GLY A 3 2.24 0.75 -6.49
N LYS A 4 1.68 1.69 -5.74
CA LYS A 4 0.64 1.39 -4.73
C LYS A 4 -0.58 0.73 -5.38
N THR A 5 -1.07 1.28 -6.47
CA THR A 5 -2.23 0.73 -7.19
C THR A 5 -1.91 -0.63 -7.80
N SER A 6 -0.69 -0.83 -8.29
CA SER A 6 -0.24 -2.14 -8.78
C SER A 6 -0.22 -3.19 -7.66
N LEU A 7 0.21 -2.80 -6.46
CA LEU A 7 0.17 -3.67 -5.28
C LEU A 7 -1.27 -4.03 -4.91
N THR A 8 -2.15 -3.02 -4.85
CA THR A 8 -3.57 -3.22 -4.55
C THR A 8 -4.21 -4.17 -5.57
N GLU A 9 -3.98 -3.94 -6.86
CA GLU A 9 -4.46 -4.81 -7.93
C GLU A 9 -3.97 -6.24 -7.76
N ALA A 10 -2.67 -6.42 -7.53
CA ALA A 10 -2.07 -7.74 -7.37
C ALA A 10 -2.63 -8.50 -6.14
N LEU A 11 -2.79 -7.82 -5.02
CA LEU A 11 -3.38 -8.42 -3.83
C LEU A 11 -4.83 -8.83 -4.07
N CYS A 12 -5.63 -7.98 -4.72
CA CYS A 12 -7.01 -8.33 -5.06
C CYS A 12 -7.08 -9.55 -5.96
N LYS A 13 -6.27 -9.59 -7.02
CA LYS A 13 -6.25 -10.72 -7.97
C LYS A 13 -5.81 -12.02 -7.32
N ASN A 14 -4.86 -11.95 -6.38
CA ASN A 14 -4.32 -13.15 -5.74
C ASN A 14 -5.16 -13.65 -4.55
N LEU A 15 -5.86 -12.77 -3.84
CA LEU A 15 -6.51 -13.11 -2.58
C LEU A 15 -8.04 -13.14 -2.63
N SER A 16 -8.68 -12.40 -3.54
CA SER A 16 -10.14 -12.20 -3.50
C SER A 16 -10.95 -13.47 -3.70
N LYS A 17 -10.38 -14.51 -4.29
CA LYS A 17 -11.04 -15.81 -4.46
C LYS A 17 -11.16 -16.57 -3.14
N ASN A 18 -10.29 -16.28 -2.19
CA ASN A 18 -10.17 -17.05 -0.94
C ASN A 18 -10.60 -16.25 0.28
N ILE A 19 -10.67 -14.92 0.21
CA ILE A 19 -11.05 -14.07 1.32
C ILE A 19 -12.00 -12.95 0.86
N SER A 20 -12.75 -12.43 1.80
CA SER A 20 -13.62 -11.26 1.58
C SER A 20 -12.78 -9.99 1.67
N MET A 21 -12.72 -9.25 0.57
CA MET A 21 -11.89 -8.05 0.43
C MET A 21 -12.70 -6.84 -0.03
N ALA A 22 -12.24 -5.65 0.36
CA ALA A 22 -12.70 -4.38 -0.18
C ALA A 22 -11.52 -3.40 -0.25
N VAL A 23 -11.68 -2.35 -1.03
CA VAL A 23 -10.67 -1.30 -1.23
C VAL A 23 -11.29 0.07 -1.07
N ILE A 24 -10.61 0.93 -0.33
CA ILE A 24 -10.88 2.37 -0.29
C ILE A 24 -9.67 3.05 -0.92
N SER A 25 -9.91 3.81 -1.98
CA SER A 25 -8.88 4.60 -2.65
C SER A 25 -9.11 6.07 -2.35
N ASN A 26 -8.09 6.71 -1.78
CA ASN A 26 -8.16 8.07 -1.30
C ASN A 26 -7.34 9.01 -2.19
N ASP A 27 -7.97 10.05 -2.73
CA ASP A 27 -7.29 11.04 -3.58
C ASP A 27 -7.80 12.45 -3.26
N ILE A 28 -7.04 13.46 -3.72
CA ILE A 28 -7.33 14.87 -3.47
C ILE A 28 -8.49 15.36 -4.34
N TYR A 29 -8.41 15.14 -5.64
CA TYR A 29 -9.29 15.74 -6.62
C TYR A 29 -10.01 14.75 -7.52
N THR A 30 -9.56 13.51 -7.58
CA THR A 30 -10.08 12.51 -8.51
C THR A 30 -10.25 11.16 -7.84
N ILE A 31 -11.03 10.30 -8.47
CA ILE A 31 -11.17 8.91 -8.07
C ILE A 31 -10.52 7.97 -9.11
N GLU A 32 -9.48 8.48 -9.79
CA GLU A 32 -8.83 7.74 -10.90
C GLU A 32 -8.34 6.35 -10.51
N ASP A 33 -7.72 6.22 -9.34
CA ASP A 33 -7.24 4.91 -8.89
C ASP A 33 -8.39 3.95 -8.62
N ALA A 34 -9.48 4.44 -8.02
CA ALA A 34 -10.69 3.63 -7.83
C ALA A 34 -11.29 3.21 -9.17
N GLU A 35 -11.40 4.16 -10.11
CA GLU A 35 -11.90 3.88 -11.46
C GLU A 35 -11.01 2.89 -12.21
N TYR A 36 -9.69 3.01 -12.06
CA TYR A 36 -8.75 2.06 -12.64
C TYR A 36 -9.01 0.64 -12.11
N LEU A 37 -9.13 0.48 -10.80
CA LEU A 37 -9.41 -0.82 -10.18
C LEU A 37 -10.76 -1.39 -10.62
N MET A 38 -11.77 -0.53 -10.77
CA MET A 38 -13.08 -0.93 -11.29
C MET A 38 -12.98 -1.42 -12.73
N ARG A 39 -12.26 -0.70 -13.59
CA ARG A 39 -12.04 -1.11 -14.98
C ARG A 39 -11.22 -2.40 -15.09
N ALA A 40 -10.27 -2.59 -14.21
CA ALA A 40 -9.46 -3.80 -14.15
C ALA A 40 -10.23 -5.02 -13.59
N GLN A 41 -11.45 -4.79 -13.08
CA GLN A 41 -12.33 -5.85 -12.55
C GLN A 41 -11.67 -6.70 -11.46
N VAL A 42 -10.86 -6.07 -10.61
CA VAL A 42 -10.15 -6.78 -9.55
C VAL A 42 -11.08 -7.24 -8.42
N LEU A 43 -12.19 -6.51 -8.23
CA LEU A 43 -13.25 -6.81 -7.27
C LEU A 43 -14.60 -6.35 -7.87
N PRO A 44 -15.75 -6.85 -7.36
CA PRO A 44 -17.03 -6.24 -7.67
C PRO A 44 -17.03 -4.75 -7.34
N ILE A 45 -17.73 -3.95 -8.14
CA ILE A 45 -17.73 -2.47 -8.01
C ILE A 45 -18.13 -2.01 -6.62
N GLU A 46 -19.10 -2.67 -5.99
CA GLU A 46 -19.57 -2.31 -4.64
C GLU A 46 -18.50 -2.50 -3.55
N ARG A 47 -17.41 -3.19 -3.85
CA ARG A 47 -16.27 -3.42 -2.93
C ARG A 47 -15.12 -2.43 -3.14
N ILE A 48 -15.28 -1.50 -4.05
CA ILE A 48 -14.26 -0.46 -4.35
C ILE A 48 -14.89 0.90 -4.13
N LYS A 49 -14.33 1.69 -3.23
CA LYS A 49 -14.83 3.04 -2.94
C LYS A 49 -13.72 4.06 -3.15
N GLY A 50 -13.99 5.06 -4.00
CA GLY A 50 -13.15 6.25 -4.11
C GLY A 50 -13.59 7.29 -3.11
N VAL A 51 -12.64 7.90 -2.42
CA VAL A 51 -12.87 9.00 -1.47
C VAL A 51 -12.08 10.21 -1.93
N GLU A 52 -12.78 11.30 -2.25
CA GLU A 52 -12.16 12.58 -2.55
C GLU A 52 -12.06 13.40 -1.27
N THR A 53 -10.88 13.83 -0.92
CA THR A 53 -10.65 14.57 0.31
C THR A 53 -10.68 16.09 0.12
N GLY A 54 -10.61 16.57 -1.13
CA GLY A 54 -10.67 18.00 -1.45
C GLY A 54 -9.50 18.82 -0.92
N GLY A 55 -8.50 18.17 -0.35
CA GLY A 55 -7.32 18.78 0.22
C GLY A 55 -6.12 17.87 0.09
N CYS A 56 -5.13 17.99 0.97
CA CYS A 56 -3.99 17.07 0.98
C CYS A 56 -4.45 15.70 1.50
N PRO A 57 -4.33 14.61 0.71
CA PRO A 57 -4.72 13.27 1.17
C PRO A 57 -3.97 12.83 2.43
N HIS A 58 -2.73 13.29 2.58
CA HIS A 58 -1.92 12.96 3.75
C HIS A 58 -2.49 13.59 5.02
N THR A 59 -2.97 14.83 4.94
CA THR A 59 -3.64 15.49 6.05
C THR A 59 -4.94 14.77 6.41
N ALA A 60 -5.77 14.45 5.42
CA ALA A 60 -7.03 13.74 5.64
C ALA A 60 -6.83 12.35 6.27
N ILE A 61 -5.76 11.65 5.90
CA ILE A 61 -5.47 10.33 6.44
C ILE A 61 -4.82 10.40 7.83
N ARG A 62 -3.91 11.37 8.03
CA ARG A 62 -3.07 11.46 9.23
C ARG A 62 -3.68 12.31 10.34
N GLU A 63 -4.25 13.48 10.00
CA GLU A 63 -4.75 14.46 10.97
C GLU A 63 -6.26 14.40 11.16
N ASP A 64 -7.00 14.22 10.07
CA ASP A 64 -8.45 14.04 10.10
C ASP A 64 -8.83 12.77 9.37
N ALA A 65 -8.91 11.69 10.11
CA ALA A 65 -9.27 10.39 9.59
C ALA A 65 -10.79 10.16 9.49
N SER A 66 -11.61 11.14 9.88
CA SER A 66 -13.06 10.94 10.02
C SER A 66 -13.76 10.49 8.74
N ILE A 67 -13.40 11.07 7.59
CA ILE A 67 -13.98 10.69 6.29
C ILE A 67 -13.64 9.26 5.94
N ASN A 68 -12.38 8.87 6.18
CA ASN A 68 -11.91 7.51 5.92
C ASN A 68 -12.50 6.51 6.90
N LEU A 69 -12.60 6.86 8.18
CA LEU A 69 -13.24 6.01 9.19
C LEU A 69 -14.72 5.77 8.87
N LEU A 70 -15.43 6.80 8.37
CA LEU A 70 -16.81 6.64 7.91
C LEU A 70 -16.88 5.64 6.75
N ALA A 71 -15.98 5.76 5.78
CA ALA A 71 -15.91 4.82 4.64
C ALA A 71 -15.61 3.39 5.10
N VAL A 72 -14.72 3.22 6.07
CA VAL A 72 -14.43 1.91 6.69
C VAL A 72 -15.68 1.32 7.33
N GLU A 73 -16.40 2.11 8.12
CA GLU A 73 -17.64 1.64 8.77
C GLU A 73 -18.71 1.26 7.76
N GLU A 74 -18.87 2.02 6.69
CA GLU A 74 -19.79 1.69 5.61
C GLU A 74 -19.45 0.34 4.97
N MET A 75 -18.17 0.09 4.69
CA MET A 75 -17.71 -1.18 4.12
C MET A 75 -17.93 -2.35 5.09
N LYS A 76 -17.67 -2.17 6.37
CA LYS A 76 -17.89 -3.20 7.39
C LYS A 76 -19.37 -3.54 7.54
N GLN A 77 -20.26 -2.56 7.48
CA GLN A 77 -21.71 -2.78 7.54
C GLN A 77 -22.22 -3.48 6.29
N LYS A 78 -21.74 -3.07 5.13
CA LYS A 78 -22.13 -3.62 3.84
C LYS A 78 -21.64 -5.05 3.65
N PHE A 79 -20.44 -5.35 4.17
CA PHE A 79 -19.80 -6.66 4.07
C PHE A 79 -19.39 -7.16 5.47
N PRO A 80 -20.34 -7.74 6.23
CA PRO A 80 -20.05 -8.19 7.61
C PRO A 80 -18.97 -9.27 7.72
N ASP A 81 -18.74 -10.01 6.63
CA ASP A 81 -17.71 -11.05 6.54
C ASP A 81 -16.34 -10.55 6.09
N LEU A 82 -16.20 -9.22 5.95
CA LEU A 82 -14.97 -8.61 5.44
C LEU A 82 -13.74 -9.00 6.29
N GLN A 83 -12.72 -9.55 5.62
CA GLN A 83 -11.49 -10.02 6.24
C GLN A 83 -10.31 -9.08 6.01
N LEU A 84 -10.27 -8.43 4.85
CA LEU A 84 -9.18 -7.51 4.49
C LEU A 84 -9.75 -6.27 3.82
N LEU A 85 -9.44 -5.12 4.39
CA LEU A 85 -9.77 -3.82 3.80
C LEU A 85 -8.46 -3.08 3.50
N LEU A 86 -8.22 -2.80 2.23
CA LEU A 86 -7.08 -2.03 1.78
C LEU A 86 -7.49 -0.55 1.68
N ILE A 87 -6.68 0.32 2.27
CA ILE A 87 -6.85 1.77 2.13
C ILE A 87 -5.62 2.31 1.43
N GLU A 88 -5.80 2.79 0.21
CA GLU A 88 -4.73 3.35 -0.59
C GLU A 88 -4.72 4.88 -0.46
N SER A 89 -3.59 5.44 -0.05
CA SER A 89 -3.38 6.88 -0.01
C SER A 89 -3.01 7.42 -1.38
N GLY A 90 -3.62 8.53 -1.79
CA GLY A 90 -3.21 9.25 -3.00
C GLY A 90 -1.88 9.97 -2.80
N GLY A 91 -1.09 10.04 -3.89
CA GLY A 91 0.18 10.77 -3.91
C GLY A 91 1.34 10.05 -3.24
N ASP A 92 2.53 10.59 -3.45
CA ASP A 92 3.78 10.09 -2.88
C ASP A 92 4.35 11.13 -1.93
N ASN A 93 4.40 10.83 -0.64
CA ASN A 93 4.98 11.73 0.34
C ASN A 93 5.79 10.94 1.37
N LEU A 94 7.10 11.07 1.29
CA LEU A 94 8.04 10.38 2.16
C LEU A 94 7.89 10.75 3.65
N ALA A 95 7.28 11.88 3.95
CA ALA A 95 7.05 12.33 5.31
C ALA A 95 5.70 11.89 5.89
N ALA A 96 4.80 11.39 5.05
CA ALA A 96 3.46 11.01 5.50
C ALA A 96 3.46 9.64 6.19
N THR A 97 2.69 9.53 7.25
CA THR A 97 2.41 8.27 7.93
C THR A 97 0.90 8.15 8.16
N PHE A 98 0.40 6.93 8.20
CA PHE A 98 -1.01 6.70 8.51
C PHE A 98 -1.29 6.99 9.98
N SER A 99 -2.50 7.48 10.25
CA SER A 99 -3.02 7.55 11.62
C SER A 99 -3.20 6.14 12.18
N PRO A 100 -2.75 5.86 13.42
CA PRO A 100 -3.00 4.56 14.04
C PRO A 100 -4.48 4.22 14.22
N GLU A 101 -5.35 5.24 14.22
CA GLU A 101 -6.80 5.04 14.31
C GLU A 101 -7.41 4.45 13.04
N LEU A 102 -6.77 4.65 11.90
CA LEU A 102 -7.32 4.28 10.61
C LEU A 102 -6.99 2.85 10.21
N VAL A 103 -5.79 2.37 10.50
CA VAL A 103 -5.29 1.10 10.00
C VAL A 103 -4.65 0.25 11.09
N ASP A 104 -4.76 -1.08 10.95
CA ASP A 104 -4.06 -2.03 11.82
C ASP A 104 -2.58 -2.17 11.42
N LEU A 105 -2.30 -2.14 10.11
CA LEU A 105 -0.96 -2.24 9.56
C LEU A 105 -0.76 -1.22 8.46
N SER A 106 0.45 -0.67 8.36
CA SER A 106 0.83 0.24 7.30
C SER A 106 1.90 -0.37 6.40
N ILE A 107 1.69 -0.25 5.09
CA ILE A 107 2.66 -0.66 4.07
C ILE A 107 3.09 0.59 3.31
N TYR A 108 4.37 0.85 3.27
CA TYR A 108 4.93 1.96 2.51
C TYR A 108 5.64 1.45 1.27
N VAL A 109 5.33 2.03 0.12
CA VAL A 109 5.88 1.59 -1.17
C VAL A 109 6.76 2.69 -1.74
N ILE A 110 8.01 2.34 -2.01
CA ILE A 110 8.93 3.15 -2.81
C ILE A 110 9.34 2.36 -4.04
N ASP A 111 9.95 3.01 -5.02
CA ASP A 111 10.50 2.32 -6.16
C ASP A 111 11.95 2.75 -6.43
N VAL A 112 12.65 1.94 -7.21
CA VAL A 112 14.07 2.21 -7.54
C VAL A 112 14.25 3.49 -8.36
N GLY A 113 13.21 3.93 -9.08
CA GLY A 113 13.25 5.16 -9.85
C GLY A 113 13.33 6.44 -9.00
N MET A 114 12.99 6.34 -7.72
CA MET A 114 13.14 7.45 -6.77
C MET A 114 14.60 7.70 -6.39
N GLY A 115 15.50 6.77 -6.67
CA GLY A 115 16.91 6.83 -6.35
C GLY A 115 17.33 5.84 -5.27
N GLY A 116 18.50 5.24 -5.45
CA GLY A 116 19.03 4.23 -4.52
C GLY A 116 19.37 4.77 -3.12
N ASP A 117 19.44 6.08 -2.99
CA ASP A 117 19.77 6.73 -1.71
C ASP A 117 18.53 7.09 -0.86
N ILE A 118 17.33 6.87 -1.38
CA ILE A 118 16.09 7.17 -0.66
C ILE A 118 16.02 6.47 0.72
N PRO A 119 16.41 5.20 0.87
CA PRO A 119 16.36 4.57 2.19
C PRO A 119 17.20 5.28 3.25
N ARG A 120 18.32 5.91 2.86
CA ARG A 120 19.16 6.68 3.78
C ARG A 120 18.59 8.06 4.10
N LYS A 121 17.94 8.68 3.12
CA LYS A 121 17.46 10.07 3.18
C LYS A 121 15.97 10.19 3.49
N GLY A 122 15.22 9.12 3.28
CA GLY A 122 13.77 9.12 3.41
C GLY A 122 13.29 9.41 4.82
N GLY A 123 12.04 9.85 4.90
CA GLY A 123 11.41 10.29 6.13
C GLY A 123 10.90 9.15 7.03
N PRO A 124 9.98 9.50 7.95
CA PRO A 124 9.49 8.56 8.97
C PRO A 124 8.84 7.30 8.42
N ALA A 125 8.18 7.38 7.27
CA ALA A 125 7.48 6.24 6.68
C ALA A 125 8.43 5.08 6.34
N ILE A 126 9.64 5.38 5.88
CA ILE A 126 10.65 4.35 5.60
C ILE A 126 11.08 3.62 6.87
N LYS A 127 11.19 4.34 7.97
CA LYS A 127 11.66 3.81 9.24
C LYS A 127 10.55 3.14 10.06
N LYS A 128 9.33 3.64 9.99
CA LYS A 128 8.25 3.32 10.94
C LYS A 128 7.09 2.52 10.35
N SER A 129 6.95 2.43 9.03
CA SER A 129 5.90 1.58 8.45
C SER A 129 6.08 0.13 8.89
N ASP A 130 5.00 -0.60 9.00
CA ASP A 130 5.06 -2.01 9.40
C ASP A 130 5.75 -2.87 8.34
N LEU A 131 5.57 -2.53 7.07
CA LEU A 131 6.26 -3.14 5.93
C LEU A 131 6.73 -2.07 4.97
N LEU A 132 7.97 -2.19 4.49
CA LEU A 132 8.49 -1.37 3.39
C LEU A 132 8.63 -2.24 2.14
N ILE A 133 8.08 -1.77 1.02
CA ILE A 133 8.24 -2.42 -0.28
C ILE A 133 9.10 -1.54 -1.18
N ILE A 134 10.16 -2.11 -1.71
CA ILE A 134 10.99 -1.50 -2.75
C ILE A 134 10.60 -2.14 -4.08
N ASN A 135 9.82 -1.40 -4.86
CA ASN A 135 9.20 -1.88 -6.08
C ASN A 135 10.04 -1.60 -7.32
N LYS A 136 9.69 -2.24 -8.43
CA LYS A 136 10.29 -2.02 -9.75
C LYS A 136 11.78 -2.35 -9.80
N THR A 137 12.20 -3.43 -9.11
CA THR A 137 13.61 -3.82 -9.05
C THR A 137 14.19 -4.21 -10.42
N ASP A 138 13.33 -4.62 -11.36
CA ASP A 138 13.69 -4.86 -12.75
C ASP A 138 14.26 -3.61 -13.47
N LEU A 139 13.90 -2.42 -12.99
CA LEU A 139 14.35 -1.16 -13.57
C LEU A 139 15.66 -0.64 -12.98
N ALA A 140 16.23 -1.31 -11.98
CA ALA A 140 17.42 -0.83 -11.27
C ALA A 140 18.58 -0.47 -12.21
N ASN A 141 18.89 -1.34 -13.17
CA ASN A 141 19.95 -1.09 -14.14
C ASN A 141 19.66 0.10 -15.06
N HIS A 142 18.39 0.33 -15.37
CA HIS A 142 17.98 1.42 -16.25
C HIS A 142 18.06 2.80 -15.56
N VAL A 143 18.02 2.81 -14.24
CA VAL A 143 18.10 4.05 -13.44
C VAL A 143 19.39 4.14 -12.64
N ASN A 144 20.37 3.29 -12.96
CA ASN A 144 21.68 3.26 -12.33
C ASN A 144 21.66 3.10 -10.81
N VAL A 145 20.78 2.23 -10.33
CA VAL A 145 20.67 1.89 -8.90
C VAL A 145 21.39 0.58 -8.63
N ASP A 146 22.31 0.59 -7.67
CA ASP A 146 22.93 -0.60 -7.13
C ASP A 146 22.01 -1.20 -6.06
N LEU A 147 21.35 -2.31 -6.40
CA LEU A 147 20.42 -2.99 -5.49
C LEU A 147 21.10 -3.52 -4.23
N ASP A 148 22.35 -3.97 -4.33
CA ASP A 148 23.08 -4.49 -3.17
C ASP A 148 23.32 -3.38 -2.14
N GLN A 149 23.76 -2.21 -2.63
CA GLN A 149 23.93 -1.04 -1.77
C GLN A 149 22.60 -0.56 -1.20
N MET A 150 21.55 -0.50 -2.03
CA MET A 150 20.21 -0.10 -1.58
C MET A 150 19.69 -1.03 -0.50
N LYS A 151 19.94 -2.33 -0.62
CA LYS A 151 19.53 -3.31 0.39
C LYS A 151 20.23 -3.05 1.73
N LEU A 152 21.53 -2.76 1.73
CA LEU A 152 22.25 -2.40 2.95
C LEU A 152 21.68 -1.15 3.61
N ASP A 153 21.36 -0.14 2.80
CA ASP A 153 20.76 1.10 3.29
C ASP A 153 19.36 0.87 3.87
N VAL A 154 18.57 0.00 3.24
CA VAL A 154 17.24 -0.40 3.75
C VAL A 154 17.38 -1.13 5.09
N GLU A 155 18.27 -2.10 5.18
CA GLU A 155 18.50 -2.86 6.43
C GLU A 155 18.88 -1.93 7.58
N THR A 156 19.76 -0.96 7.31
CA THR A 156 20.15 0.05 8.29
C THR A 156 18.97 0.93 8.70
N ALA A 157 18.20 1.44 7.74
CA ALA A 157 17.07 2.32 8.02
C ALA A 157 15.94 1.61 8.77
N ARG A 158 15.72 0.34 8.46
CA ARG A 158 14.62 -0.45 9.03
C ARG A 158 14.95 -1.07 10.40
N SER A 159 16.20 -1.21 10.75
CA SER A 159 16.63 -1.75 12.06
C SER A 159 15.91 -3.06 12.44
N GLY A 160 15.83 -4.00 11.51
CA GLY A 160 15.15 -5.28 11.72
C GLY A 160 13.67 -5.32 11.34
N MET A 161 13.07 -4.19 11.00
CA MET A 161 11.68 -4.15 10.52
C MET A 161 11.56 -4.78 9.13
N PRO A 162 10.42 -5.43 8.81
CA PRO A 162 10.24 -6.12 7.53
C PRO A 162 10.37 -5.22 6.30
N TYR A 163 10.99 -5.75 5.26
CA TYR A 163 11.03 -5.13 3.94
C TYR A 163 11.02 -6.18 2.84
N ILE A 164 10.58 -5.80 1.64
CA ILE A 164 10.49 -6.66 0.47
C ILE A 164 11.01 -5.90 -0.75
N PHE A 165 11.90 -6.52 -1.52
CA PHE A 165 12.27 -6.07 -2.86
C PHE A 165 11.45 -6.86 -3.87
N GLY A 166 10.76 -6.18 -4.77
CA GLY A 166 9.85 -6.86 -5.69
C GLY A 166 9.49 -6.08 -6.95
N GLU A 167 8.58 -6.68 -7.69
CA GLU A 167 8.02 -6.13 -8.93
C GLU A 167 6.52 -6.42 -8.89
N MET A 168 5.76 -5.52 -8.29
CA MET A 168 4.34 -5.75 -8.00
C MET A 168 3.52 -5.99 -9.27
N LYS A 169 3.85 -5.30 -10.36
CA LYS A 169 3.19 -5.47 -11.65
C LYS A 169 3.37 -6.89 -12.22
N ASN A 170 4.48 -7.55 -11.87
CA ASN A 170 4.82 -8.91 -12.34
C ASN A 170 4.57 -9.97 -11.25
N ASN A 171 3.85 -9.64 -10.20
CA ASN A 171 3.57 -10.50 -9.04
C ASN A 171 4.80 -10.93 -8.24
N LYS A 172 5.97 -10.37 -8.50
CA LYS A 172 7.18 -10.72 -7.76
C LYS A 172 7.18 -10.04 -6.40
N GLY A 173 7.17 -10.84 -5.34
CA GLY A 173 7.10 -10.37 -3.97
C GLY A 173 5.70 -10.41 -3.36
N ILE A 174 4.65 -10.71 -4.14
CA ILE A 174 3.27 -10.75 -3.63
C ILE A 174 3.09 -11.86 -2.60
N GLU A 175 3.72 -13.02 -2.78
CA GLU A 175 3.66 -14.09 -1.78
C GLU A 175 4.26 -13.63 -0.43
N ASN A 176 5.31 -12.84 -0.47
CA ASN A 176 5.93 -12.27 0.73
C ASN A 176 5.02 -11.27 1.42
N VAL A 177 4.30 -10.43 0.66
CA VAL A 177 3.30 -9.51 1.21
C VAL A 177 2.16 -10.30 1.84
N THR A 178 1.68 -11.33 1.17
CA THR A 178 0.62 -12.20 1.68
C THR A 178 1.04 -12.85 3.00
N GLU A 179 2.25 -13.38 3.06
CA GLU A 179 2.79 -13.99 4.28
C GLU A 179 2.90 -12.97 5.43
N PHE A 180 3.32 -11.74 5.13
CA PHE A 180 3.33 -10.65 6.10
C PHE A 180 1.93 -10.37 6.64
N LEU A 181 0.92 -10.31 5.79
CA LEU A 181 -0.47 -10.08 6.20
C LEU A 181 -0.99 -11.23 7.10
N LYS A 182 -0.57 -12.46 6.83
CA LYS A 182 -0.94 -13.62 7.65
C LYS A 182 -0.27 -13.56 9.03
N THR A 183 1.05 -13.34 9.05
CA THR A 183 1.83 -13.41 10.30
C THR A 183 1.64 -12.18 11.18
N GLU A 184 1.66 -11.00 10.61
CA GLU A 184 1.56 -9.74 11.37
C GLU A 184 0.11 -9.23 11.47
N GLY A 185 -0.71 -9.52 10.49
CA GLY A 185 -2.10 -9.08 10.46
C GLY A 185 -3.11 -10.10 10.95
N GLY A 186 -2.68 -11.33 11.18
CA GLY A 186 -3.59 -12.41 11.57
C GLY A 186 -4.58 -12.80 10.47
N LEU A 187 -4.27 -12.51 9.21
CA LEU A 187 -5.14 -12.83 8.10
C LEU A 187 -5.20 -14.35 7.90
N GLU A 188 -6.41 -14.90 7.97
CA GLU A 188 -6.65 -16.32 7.72
C GLU A 188 -7.06 -16.53 6.27
N ILE A 189 -6.28 -17.34 5.55
CA ILE A 189 -6.52 -17.67 4.15
C ILE A 189 -6.67 -19.19 4.06
N ASN A 190 -7.83 -19.63 3.58
CA ASN A 190 -8.15 -21.05 3.41
C ASN A 190 -7.67 -21.58 2.06
#